data_5b957a0acc2904b7c6b786aba99b2d51
#
_entry.id   5b957a0acc2904b7c6b786aba99b2d51
#
_cell.length_a   1.000
_cell.length_b   1.000
_cell.length_c   1.000
_cell.angle_alpha   90.00
_cell.angle_beta   90.00
_cell.angle_gamma   90.00
#
_symmetry.space_group_name_H-M   'P 1'
#
loop_
_entity.id
_entity.type
_entity.pdbx_description
1 polymer ?
#
loop_
_entity_poly.entity_id
_entity_poly.type
_entity_poly.pdbx_seq_one_letter_code
_entity_poly.pdbx_strand_id
1 'polypeptide(L)'
;MATLQKIRSKGALLILFVGLALFAFIAEEGVRSLSSSRAESHQRIGEVYGKSINIQEFNDLVDEYLDVVKFSSGNENLTEEQMQQVRDQVWNTFVQTSLLEHECAELGITVTDAEMQEIIKTGQNPMLAQTPFRNQQTGAFDVEALNQFLTQYKSIKDQPGQPAEAVEYYTQLYNYWKFIEKNVRQQTLANKYQALLSKLFIANPTSVQNLFDARNNEKEALLVSLPYTAVKDEVKADEKELKAKYDELKDAFRLDEPTRDIKYIDVAITASKADRDEINNELLEVASQMQAEDADYANIIRKSGSTISYKALPVRRAALPG
;
A
#
# COMPACT_ATOMS: atom_id res chain seq x y z
N MET A 1 -50.34 -2.03 52.06
CA MET A 1 -49.80 -3.41 51.98
C MET A 1 -50.51 -4.34 51.00
N ALA A 2 -51.60 -3.88 50.33
CA ALA A 2 -52.38 -4.71 49.37
C ALA A 2 -51.71 -4.88 47.99
N THR A 3 -50.84 -3.99 47.58
CA THR A 3 -50.18 -4.02 46.24
C THR A 3 -49.06 -5.06 46.13
N LEU A 4 -48.29 -5.26 47.19
CA LEU A 4 -47.20 -6.29 47.21
C LEU A 4 -47.76 -7.73 47.21
N GLN A 5 -48.92 -7.97 47.80
CA GLN A 5 -49.55 -9.28 47.82
C GLN A 5 -50.17 -9.64 46.44
N LYS A 6 -50.63 -8.66 45.65
CA LYS A 6 -51.12 -8.82 44.29
C LYS A 6 -49.97 -9.12 43.28
N ILE A 7 -48.78 -8.56 43.54
CA ILE A 7 -47.59 -8.83 42.70
C ILE A 7 -47.06 -10.25 42.98
N ARG A 8 -47.08 -10.71 44.25
CA ARG A 8 -46.66 -12.05 44.63
C ARG A 8 -47.59 -13.16 44.12
N SER A 9 -48.90 -12.89 44.00
CA SER A 9 -49.85 -13.85 43.43
C SER A 9 -49.74 -14.01 41.88
N LYS A 10 -49.03 -13.11 41.20
CA LYS A 10 -48.79 -13.15 39.74
C LYS A 10 -47.31 -13.36 39.40
N GLY A 11 -46.54 -13.97 40.35
CA GLY A 11 -45.09 -14.20 40.19
C GLY A 11 -44.75 -14.96 38.95
N ALA A 12 -45.53 -15.96 38.59
CA ALA A 12 -45.31 -16.72 37.35
C ALA A 12 -45.45 -15.84 36.06
N LEU A 13 -46.38 -14.91 36.06
CA LEU A 13 -46.64 -13.99 34.97
C LEU A 13 -45.48 -12.95 34.86
N LEU A 14 -44.96 -12.52 36.00
CA LEU A 14 -43.80 -11.60 36.04
C LEU A 14 -42.53 -12.28 35.54
N ILE A 15 -42.29 -13.53 35.90
CA ILE A 15 -41.15 -14.33 35.41
C ILE A 15 -41.27 -14.53 33.89
N LEU A 16 -42.48 -14.77 33.36
CA LEU A 16 -42.73 -14.92 31.97
C LEU A 16 -42.42 -13.63 31.17
N PHE A 17 -42.82 -12.45 31.70
CA PHE A 17 -42.52 -11.16 31.08
C PHE A 17 -41.00 -10.85 31.10
N VAL A 18 -40.33 -11.10 32.25
CA VAL A 18 -38.88 -10.90 32.37
C VAL A 18 -38.12 -11.87 31.48
N GLY A 19 -38.57 -13.12 31.41
CA GLY A 19 -38.00 -14.13 30.50
C GLY A 19 -38.16 -13.75 29.01
N LEU A 20 -39.30 -13.22 28.65
CA LEU A 20 -39.59 -12.79 27.27
C LEU A 20 -38.82 -11.50 26.90
N ALA A 21 -38.63 -10.58 27.85
CA ALA A 21 -37.79 -9.40 27.66
C ALA A 21 -36.30 -9.76 27.52
N LEU A 22 -35.81 -10.71 28.33
CA LEU A 22 -34.43 -11.24 28.20
C LEU A 22 -34.23 -11.99 26.89
N PHE A 23 -35.21 -12.80 26.50
CA PHE A 23 -35.20 -13.51 25.21
C PHE A 23 -35.20 -12.52 24.01
N ALA A 24 -36.00 -11.48 24.06
CA ALA A 24 -36.04 -10.44 23.04
C ALA A 24 -34.68 -9.71 22.94
N PHE A 25 -34.04 -9.40 24.09
CA PHE A 25 -32.73 -8.77 24.11
C PHE A 25 -31.65 -9.69 23.52
N ILE A 26 -31.63 -10.97 23.88
CA ILE A 26 -30.67 -11.95 23.33
C ILE A 26 -30.94 -12.20 21.84
N ALA A 27 -32.21 -12.23 21.42
CA ALA A 27 -32.58 -12.37 20.00
C ALA A 27 -32.16 -11.13 19.20
N GLU A 28 -32.31 -9.93 19.75
CA GLU A 28 -31.84 -8.69 19.10
C GLU A 28 -30.32 -8.69 18.94
N GLU A 29 -29.58 -9.14 19.94
CA GLU A 29 -28.11 -9.25 19.89
C GLU A 29 -27.66 -10.31 18.89
N GLY A 30 -28.38 -11.45 18.82
CA GLY A 30 -28.17 -12.48 17.80
C GLY A 30 -28.44 -11.99 16.37
N VAL A 31 -29.50 -11.22 16.17
CA VAL A 31 -29.82 -10.61 14.86
C VAL A 31 -28.81 -9.52 14.50
N ARG A 32 -28.36 -8.72 15.46
CA ARG A 32 -27.28 -7.74 15.24
C ARG A 32 -25.97 -8.42 14.85
N SER A 33 -25.60 -9.52 15.52
CA SER A 33 -24.43 -10.32 15.19
C SER A 33 -24.49 -10.91 13.77
N LEU A 34 -25.67 -11.39 13.34
CA LEU A 34 -25.91 -11.86 11.97
C LEU A 34 -25.91 -10.73 10.93
N SER A 35 -26.37 -9.53 11.30
CA SER A 35 -26.33 -8.37 10.42
C SER A 35 -24.96 -7.72 10.34
N SER A 36 -24.14 -7.77 11.40
CA SER A 36 -22.74 -7.30 11.37
C SER A 36 -21.88 -8.20 10.48
N SER A 37 -22.05 -9.51 10.51
CA SER A 37 -21.37 -10.44 9.60
C SER A 37 -21.72 -10.17 8.12
N ARG A 38 -22.94 -9.69 7.86
CA ARG A 38 -23.35 -9.28 6.51
C ARG A 38 -22.82 -7.90 6.11
N ALA A 39 -22.71 -6.97 7.07
CA ALA A 39 -22.10 -5.66 6.86
C ALA A 39 -20.59 -5.76 6.65
N GLU A 40 -19.88 -6.66 7.37
CA GLU A 40 -18.46 -6.94 7.18
C GLU A 40 -18.15 -7.52 5.78
N SER A 41 -19.04 -8.36 5.24
CA SER A 41 -18.86 -8.89 3.87
C SER A 41 -18.97 -7.80 2.78
N HIS A 42 -19.71 -6.72 3.05
CA HIS A 42 -19.83 -5.55 2.15
C HIS A 42 -18.67 -4.56 2.29
N GLN A 43 -17.88 -4.66 3.37
CA GLN A 43 -16.71 -3.81 3.61
C GLN A 43 -15.39 -4.46 3.18
N ARG A 44 -15.45 -5.66 2.60
CA ARG A 44 -14.27 -6.36 2.11
C ARG A 44 -13.80 -5.75 0.80
N ILE A 45 -12.54 -5.30 0.75
CA ILE A 45 -11.90 -4.79 -0.47
C ILE A 45 -11.41 -5.94 -1.34
N GLY A 46 -10.81 -6.97 -0.72
CA GLY A 46 -10.27 -8.10 -1.44
C GLY A 46 -9.87 -9.25 -0.53
N GLU A 47 -9.39 -10.32 -1.15
CA GLU A 47 -8.93 -11.52 -0.45
C GLU A 47 -7.73 -12.10 -1.20
N VAL A 48 -6.70 -12.48 -0.45
CA VAL A 48 -5.49 -13.12 -0.96
C VAL A 48 -5.22 -14.37 -0.13
N TYR A 49 -5.26 -15.56 -0.73
CA TYR A 49 -5.09 -16.85 -0.04
C TYR A 49 -5.94 -17.00 1.24
N GLY A 50 -7.21 -16.65 1.16
CA GLY A 50 -8.12 -16.72 2.31
C GLY A 50 -7.92 -15.61 3.35
N LYS A 51 -6.88 -14.78 3.24
CA LYS A 51 -6.69 -13.58 4.05
C LYS A 51 -7.47 -12.43 3.43
N SER A 52 -8.61 -12.08 4.01
CA SER A 52 -9.40 -10.94 3.55
C SER A 52 -8.90 -9.66 4.20
N ILE A 53 -8.97 -8.56 3.46
CA ILE A 53 -8.76 -7.22 3.99
C ILE A 53 -10.05 -6.43 3.89
N ASN A 54 -10.46 -5.81 4.98
CA ASN A 54 -11.60 -4.90 4.99
C ASN A 54 -11.18 -3.47 4.69
N ILE A 55 -12.17 -2.59 4.44
CA ILE A 55 -11.92 -1.19 4.08
C ILE A 55 -11.18 -0.41 5.17
N GLN A 56 -11.46 -0.73 6.45
CA GLN A 56 -10.82 -0.07 7.59
C GLN A 56 -9.33 -0.43 7.64
N GLU A 57 -9.01 -1.72 7.63
CA GLU A 57 -7.61 -2.20 7.63
C GLU A 57 -6.83 -1.65 6.44
N PHE A 58 -7.47 -1.58 5.27
CA PHE A 58 -6.83 -1.01 4.10
C PHE A 58 -6.55 0.48 4.25
N ASN A 59 -7.53 1.25 4.77
CA ASN A 59 -7.33 2.67 5.02
C ASN A 59 -6.23 2.90 6.09
N ASP A 60 -6.17 2.09 7.14
CA ASP A 60 -5.12 2.17 8.16
C ASP A 60 -3.72 1.94 7.54
N LEU A 61 -3.60 0.99 6.59
CA LEU A 61 -2.35 0.78 5.84
C LEU A 61 -2.01 1.96 4.91
N VAL A 62 -3.02 2.54 4.26
CA VAL A 62 -2.84 3.73 3.42
C VAL A 62 -2.38 4.91 4.27
N ASP A 63 -3.00 5.13 5.42
CA ASP A 63 -2.64 6.22 6.34
C ASP A 63 -1.23 6.03 6.90
N GLU A 64 -0.84 4.80 7.31
CA GLU A 64 0.54 4.47 7.71
C GLU A 64 1.55 4.84 6.62
N TYR A 65 1.23 4.50 5.36
CA TYR A 65 2.11 4.80 4.23
C TYR A 65 2.16 6.30 3.90
N LEU A 66 1.01 6.98 3.96
CA LEU A 66 0.91 8.42 3.74
C LEU A 66 1.73 9.21 4.78
N ASP A 67 1.65 8.83 6.04
CA ASP A 67 2.43 9.46 7.11
C ASP A 67 3.94 9.34 6.84
N VAL A 68 4.37 8.17 6.37
CA VAL A 68 5.78 7.95 5.99
C VAL A 68 6.19 8.79 4.78
N VAL A 69 5.34 8.89 3.76
CA VAL A 69 5.60 9.70 2.56
C VAL A 69 5.68 11.17 2.93
N LYS A 70 4.74 11.69 3.73
CA LYS A 70 4.73 13.07 4.21
C LYS A 70 5.98 13.38 5.04
N PHE A 71 6.31 12.51 5.99
CA PHE A 71 7.50 12.67 6.82
C PHE A 71 8.79 12.67 6.00
N SER A 72 8.93 11.75 5.04
CA SER A 72 10.15 11.62 4.23
C SER A 72 10.30 12.72 3.18
N SER A 73 9.19 13.19 2.59
CA SER A 73 9.20 14.23 1.56
C SER A 73 9.16 15.66 2.13
N GLY A 74 8.73 15.83 3.39
CA GLY A 74 8.46 17.12 4.01
C GLY A 74 7.25 17.85 3.37
N ASN A 75 6.44 17.15 2.58
CA ASN A 75 5.26 17.70 1.93
C ASN A 75 4.00 17.12 2.59
N GLU A 76 3.25 17.97 3.27
CA GLU A 76 2.01 17.56 3.95
C GLU A 76 0.81 17.42 2.98
N ASN A 77 0.87 18.13 1.84
CA ASN A 77 -0.22 18.16 0.87
C ASN A 77 0.13 17.31 -0.35
N LEU A 78 -0.61 16.22 -0.53
CA LEU A 78 -0.51 15.35 -1.69
C LEU A 78 -1.66 15.63 -2.65
N THR A 79 -1.41 15.55 -3.95
CA THR A 79 -2.46 15.64 -4.98
C THR A 79 -3.31 14.37 -4.95
N GLU A 80 -4.53 14.46 -5.50
CA GLU A 80 -5.41 13.30 -5.64
C GLU A 80 -4.76 12.18 -6.43
N GLU A 81 -4.01 12.52 -7.47
CA GLU A 81 -3.25 11.54 -8.27
C GLU A 81 -2.16 10.84 -7.44
N GLN A 82 -1.43 11.57 -6.62
CA GLN A 82 -0.44 11.00 -5.69
C GLN A 82 -1.10 10.11 -4.64
N MET A 83 -2.27 10.52 -4.12
CA MET A 83 -3.05 9.69 -3.20
C MET A 83 -3.50 8.39 -3.84
N GLN A 84 -3.95 8.44 -5.10
CA GLN A 84 -4.32 7.23 -5.84
C GLN A 84 -3.11 6.31 -6.05
N GLN A 85 -1.96 6.86 -6.42
CA GLN A 85 -0.71 6.08 -6.55
C GLN A 85 -0.31 5.40 -5.23
N VAL A 86 -0.48 6.09 -4.10
CA VAL A 86 -0.24 5.50 -2.78
C VAL A 86 -1.20 4.34 -2.51
N ARG A 87 -2.49 4.48 -2.80
CA ARG A 87 -3.47 3.41 -2.63
C ARG A 87 -3.13 2.18 -3.47
N ASP A 88 -2.76 2.39 -4.72
CA ASP A 88 -2.36 1.32 -5.64
C ASP A 88 -1.07 0.62 -5.14
N GLN A 89 -0.11 1.40 -4.66
CA GLN A 89 1.13 0.87 -4.08
C GLN A 89 0.87 0.04 -2.82
N VAL A 90 0.02 0.53 -1.92
CA VAL A 90 -0.36 -0.17 -0.68
C VAL A 90 -1.07 -1.48 -1.01
N TRP A 91 -1.99 -1.47 -1.98
CA TRP A 91 -2.67 -2.68 -2.44
C TRP A 91 -1.70 -3.71 -3.00
N ASN A 92 -0.80 -3.30 -3.90
CA ASN A 92 0.20 -4.19 -4.48
C ASN A 92 1.14 -4.76 -3.41
N THR A 93 1.56 -3.94 -2.45
CA THR A 93 2.41 -4.37 -1.33
C THR A 93 1.67 -5.37 -0.44
N PHE A 94 0.39 -5.13 -0.14
CA PHE A 94 -0.44 -6.05 0.64
C PHE A 94 -0.55 -7.41 -0.05
N VAL A 95 -0.84 -7.43 -1.37
CA VAL A 95 -0.94 -8.67 -2.15
C VAL A 95 0.38 -9.43 -2.14
N GLN A 96 1.48 -8.77 -2.50
CA GLN A 96 2.81 -9.40 -2.55
C GLN A 96 3.25 -9.94 -1.19
N THR A 97 3.04 -9.16 -0.13
CA THR A 97 3.39 -9.56 1.23
C THR A 97 2.56 -10.76 1.69
N SER A 98 1.25 -10.75 1.42
CA SER A 98 0.36 -11.84 1.82
C SER A 98 0.72 -13.14 1.09
N LEU A 99 1.04 -13.06 -0.21
CA LEU A 99 1.52 -14.21 -0.99
C LEU A 99 2.82 -14.77 -0.41
N LEU A 100 3.80 -13.89 -0.18
CA LEU A 100 5.11 -14.27 0.34
C LEU A 100 5.02 -14.88 1.74
N GLU A 101 4.23 -14.27 2.64
CA GLU A 101 4.02 -14.76 4.00
C GLU A 101 3.39 -16.15 3.99
N HIS A 102 2.42 -16.38 3.10
CA HIS A 102 1.78 -17.69 2.95
C HIS A 102 2.80 -18.76 2.51
N GLU A 103 3.51 -18.52 1.41
CA GLU A 103 4.52 -19.44 0.88
C GLU A 103 5.64 -19.72 1.91
N CYS A 104 6.11 -18.67 2.57
CA CYS A 104 7.14 -18.81 3.60
C CYS A 104 6.64 -19.62 4.81
N ALA A 105 5.39 -19.42 5.22
CA ALA A 105 4.80 -20.16 6.34
C ALA A 105 4.69 -21.66 6.04
N GLU A 106 4.25 -22.02 4.82
CA GLU A 106 4.19 -23.42 4.36
C GLU A 106 5.58 -24.08 4.33
N LEU A 107 6.62 -23.32 4.00
CA LEU A 107 8.00 -23.79 3.95
C LEU A 107 8.73 -23.71 5.30
N GLY A 108 8.11 -23.15 6.34
CA GLY A 108 8.73 -22.92 7.65
C GLY A 108 9.82 -21.83 7.64
N ILE A 109 9.80 -20.94 6.64
CA ILE A 109 10.76 -19.81 6.54
C ILE A 109 10.24 -18.66 7.39
N THR A 110 11.03 -18.22 8.36
CA THR A 110 10.69 -17.11 9.25
C THR A 110 11.85 -16.15 9.42
N VAL A 111 11.57 -14.95 9.89
CA VAL A 111 12.57 -13.97 10.34
C VAL A 111 12.35 -13.76 11.84
N THR A 112 13.27 -14.25 12.66
CA THR A 112 13.17 -14.16 14.11
C THR A 112 13.55 -12.77 14.62
N ASP A 113 13.11 -12.44 15.84
CA ASP A 113 13.47 -11.16 16.47
C ASP A 113 14.98 -11.06 16.74
N ALA A 114 15.64 -12.17 17.07
CA ALA A 114 17.09 -12.21 17.24
C ALA A 114 17.82 -11.88 15.92
N GLU A 115 17.33 -12.40 14.80
CA GLU A 115 17.85 -12.10 13.48
C GLU A 115 17.64 -10.63 13.11
N MET A 116 16.46 -10.08 13.39
CA MET A 116 16.19 -8.64 13.17
C MET A 116 17.11 -7.76 14.02
N GLN A 117 17.33 -8.12 15.27
CA GLN A 117 18.28 -7.39 16.13
C GLN A 117 19.70 -7.41 15.56
N GLU A 118 20.14 -8.54 15.01
CA GLU A 118 21.47 -8.62 14.40
C GLU A 118 21.54 -7.82 13.09
N ILE A 119 20.51 -7.82 12.26
CA ILE A 119 20.43 -6.98 11.05
C ILE A 119 20.52 -5.49 11.40
N ILE A 120 19.79 -5.07 12.42
CA ILE A 120 19.82 -3.67 12.89
C ILE A 120 21.17 -3.32 13.48
N LYS A 121 21.76 -4.20 14.29
CA LYS A 121 23.06 -4.00 14.93
C LYS A 121 24.20 -3.89 13.91
N THR A 122 24.19 -4.72 12.87
CA THR A 122 25.21 -4.68 11.83
C THR A 122 25.02 -3.54 10.83
N GLY A 123 23.79 -3.02 10.71
CA GLY A 123 23.45 -1.90 9.83
C GLY A 123 23.63 -2.19 8.33
N GLN A 124 23.79 -3.46 7.95
CA GLN A 124 24.13 -3.83 6.57
C GLN A 124 22.96 -3.76 5.58
N ASN A 125 21.72 -3.64 6.07
CA ASN A 125 20.59 -3.52 5.17
C ASN A 125 20.55 -2.11 4.55
N PRO A 126 20.46 -1.98 3.20
CA PRO A 126 20.48 -0.68 2.52
C PRO A 126 19.35 0.26 2.93
N MET A 127 18.20 -0.27 3.37
CA MET A 127 17.08 0.55 3.84
C MET A 127 17.42 1.29 5.14
N LEU A 128 18.25 0.69 6.00
CA LEU A 128 18.68 1.33 7.25
C LEU A 128 19.53 2.58 6.97
N ALA A 129 20.37 2.56 5.95
CA ALA A 129 21.19 3.69 5.56
C ALA A 129 20.38 4.90 5.03
N GLN A 130 19.12 4.68 4.65
CA GLN A 130 18.21 5.75 4.19
C GLN A 130 17.45 6.43 5.34
N THR A 131 17.59 5.92 6.56
CA THR A 131 16.93 6.50 7.74
C THR A 131 17.64 7.73 8.25
N PRO A 132 16.99 8.59 9.06
CA PRO A 132 17.65 9.71 9.77
C PRO A 132 18.74 9.25 10.74
N PHE A 133 18.75 7.97 11.12
CA PHE A 133 19.73 7.36 12.04
C PHE A 133 21.00 6.95 11.30
N ARG A 134 21.66 7.89 10.67
CA ARG A 134 22.92 7.67 9.95
C ARG A 134 24.03 8.55 10.49
N ASN A 135 25.23 8.03 10.49
CA ASN A 135 26.42 8.81 10.76
C ASN A 135 26.66 9.81 9.63
N GLN A 136 26.70 11.08 9.93
CA GLN A 136 26.83 12.15 8.93
C GLN A 136 28.18 12.14 8.18
N GLN A 137 29.20 11.53 8.75
CA GLN A 137 30.54 11.45 8.12
C GLN A 137 30.69 10.24 7.20
N THR A 138 30.13 9.09 7.59
CA THR A 138 30.28 7.82 6.85
C THR A 138 29.06 7.49 5.99
N GLY A 139 27.91 8.11 6.26
CA GLY A 139 26.63 7.76 5.63
C GLY A 139 26.07 6.41 6.07
N ALA A 140 26.80 5.67 6.93
CA ALA A 140 26.36 4.38 7.42
C ALA A 140 25.28 4.53 8.50
N PHE A 141 24.44 3.49 8.65
CA PHE A 141 23.48 3.42 9.73
C PHE A 141 24.16 3.41 11.09
N ASP A 142 23.64 4.19 12.04
CA ASP A 142 24.15 4.35 13.39
C ASP A 142 23.13 3.79 14.40
N VAL A 143 23.40 2.60 14.91
CA VAL A 143 22.56 1.91 15.88
C VAL A 143 22.51 2.64 17.23
N GLU A 144 23.57 3.39 17.59
CA GLU A 144 23.58 4.14 18.83
C GLU A 144 22.66 5.35 18.75
N ALA A 145 22.65 6.04 17.60
CA ALA A 145 21.72 7.13 17.34
C ALA A 145 20.25 6.66 17.40
N LEU A 146 19.96 5.47 16.85
CA LEU A 146 18.64 4.84 16.98
C LEU A 146 18.28 4.56 18.44
N ASN A 147 19.20 3.94 19.21
CA ASN A 147 18.94 3.57 20.60
C ASN A 147 18.73 4.81 21.49
N GLN A 148 19.48 5.87 21.25
CA GLN A 148 19.29 7.17 21.93
C GLN A 148 17.91 7.75 21.60
N PHE A 149 17.52 7.74 20.34
CA PHE A 149 16.20 8.17 19.91
C PHE A 149 15.08 7.37 20.59
N LEU A 150 15.14 6.02 20.59
CA LEU A 150 14.12 5.18 21.19
C LEU A 150 13.99 5.41 22.70
N THR A 151 15.12 5.65 23.38
CA THR A 151 15.15 5.99 24.82
C THR A 151 14.49 7.37 25.05
N GLN A 152 14.80 8.34 24.22
CA GLN A 152 14.24 9.69 24.32
C GLN A 152 12.74 9.71 23.99
N TYR A 153 12.32 9.00 22.96
CA TYR A 153 10.89 8.85 22.61
C TYR A 153 10.08 8.29 23.79
N LYS A 154 10.58 7.23 24.41
CA LYS A 154 9.94 6.63 25.60
C LYS A 154 9.83 7.65 26.74
N SER A 155 10.90 8.41 27.00
CA SER A 155 10.90 9.43 28.02
C SER A 155 9.88 10.54 27.74
N ILE A 156 9.79 11.01 26.50
CA ILE A 156 8.86 12.07 26.08
C ILE A 156 7.40 11.58 26.19
N LYS A 157 7.14 10.36 25.79
CA LYS A 157 5.78 9.78 25.83
C LYS A 157 5.28 9.58 27.26
N ASP A 158 6.16 9.18 28.17
CA ASP A 158 5.79 8.83 29.57
C ASP A 158 5.77 10.03 30.51
N GLN A 159 6.30 11.20 30.11
CA GLN A 159 6.35 12.39 30.97
C GLN A 159 5.25 13.40 30.61
N PRO A 160 4.37 13.77 31.57
CA PRO A 160 3.38 14.83 31.33
C PRO A 160 4.05 16.22 31.24
N GLY A 161 3.50 17.08 30.38
CA GLY A 161 3.94 18.48 30.25
C GLY A 161 4.98 18.75 29.17
N GLN A 162 5.26 17.80 28.29
CA GLN A 162 6.11 18.03 27.12
C GLN A 162 5.40 18.91 26.08
N PRO A 163 6.14 19.75 25.32
CA PRO A 163 5.56 20.51 24.21
C PRO A 163 4.89 19.59 23.17
N ALA A 164 3.66 19.92 22.78
CA ALA A 164 2.89 19.10 21.84
C ALA A 164 3.64 18.85 20.52
N GLU A 165 4.32 19.85 19.97
CA GLU A 165 5.12 19.76 18.75
C GLU A 165 6.27 18.73 18.88
N ALA A 166 6.92 18.69 20.04
CA ALA A 166 7.98 17.71 20.29
C ALA A 166 7.42 16.30 20.36
N VAL A 167 6.30 16.10 21.06
CA VAL A 167 5.62 14.80 21.13
C VAL A 167 5.21 14.33 19.75
N GLU A 168 4.66 15.22 18.93
CA GLU A 168 4.24 14.92 17.56
C GLU A 168 5.42 14.51 16.69
N TYR A 169 6.50 15.30 16.65
CA TYR A 169 7.70 15.00 15.87
C TYR A 169 8.31 13.64 16.25
N TYR A 170 8.49 13.38 17.54
CA TYR A 170 9.05 12.11 18.00
C TYR A 170 8.14 10.92 17.70
N THR A 171 6.81 11.14 17.71
CA THR A 171 5.84 10.10 17.33
C THR A 171 5.89 9.80 15.84
N GLN A 172 5.96 10.82 14.99
CA GLN A 172 6.12 10.65 13.54
C GLN A 172 7.42 9.90 13.20
N LEU A 173 8.53 10.29 13.83
CA LEU A 173 9.82 9.61 13.63
C LEU A 173 9.80 8.16 14.13
N TYR A 174 9.08 7.89 15.23
CA TYR A 174 8.90 6.52 15.72
C TYR A 174 8.05 5.66 14.78
N ASN A 175 6.95 6.21 14.25
CA ASN A 175 6.12 5.53 13.26
C ASN A 175 6.90 5.24 11.97
N TYR A 176 7.68 6.22 11.51
CA TYR A 176 8.61 6.04 10.40
C TYR A 176 9.60 4.89 10.66
N TRP A 177 10.21 4.84 11.85
CA TRP A 177 11.11 3.75 12.22
C TRP A 177 10.40 2.40 12.22
N LYS A 178 9.21 2.29 12.80
CA LYS A 178 8.41 1.06 12.81
C LYS A 178 8.09 0.57 11.40
N PHE A 179 7.77 1.50 10.51
CA PHE A 179 7.55 1.18 9.10
C PHE A 179 8.83 0.62 8.44
N ILE A 180 9.98 1.22 8.67
CA ILE A 180 11.27 0.72 8.15
C ILE A 180 11.59 -0.66 8.72
N GLU A 181 11.44 -0.87 10.03
CA GLU A 181 11.66 -2.17 10.69
C GLU A 181 10.78 -3.27 10.05
N LYS A 182 9.49 -2.98 9.83
CA LYS A 182 8.55 -3.88 9.14
C LYS A 182 9.01 -4.22 7.72
N ASN A 183 9.42 -3.22 6.95
CA ASN A 183 9.89 -3.43 5.58
C ASN A 183 11.22 -4.21 5.52
N VAL A 184 12.16 -3.95 6.43
CA VAL A 184 13.41 -4.72 6.54
C VAL A 184 13.11 -6.20 6.83
N ARG A 185 12.16 -6.48 7.71
CA ARG A 185 11.72 -7.85 8.02
C ARG A 185 11.12 -8.53 6.78
N GLN A 186 10.23 -7.84 6.06
CA GLN A 186 9.61 -8.37 4.84
C GLN A 186 10.64 -8.60 3.73
N GLN A 187 11.56 -7.67 3.53
CA GLN A 187 12.64 -7.83 2.56
C GLN A 187 13.56 -9.01 2.92
N THR A 188 13.87 -9.18 4.20
CA THR A 188 14.67 -10.32 4.67
C THR A 188 13.97 -11.64 4.41
N LEU A 189 12.66 -11.70 4.65
CA LEU A 189 11.84 -12.87 4.35
C LEU A 189 11.86 -13.18 2.84
N ALA A 190 11.66 -12.16 1.99
CA ALA A 190 11.71 -12.29 0.55
C ALA A 190 13.07 -12.78 0.06
N ASN A 191 14.16 -12.25 0.62
CA ASN A 191 15.53 -12.67 0.27
C ASN A 191 15.78 -14.15 0.64
N LYS A 192 15.28 -14.61 1.78
CA LYS A 192 15.37 -16.03 2.19
C LYS A 192 14.62 -16.93 1.22
N TYR A 193 13.40 -16.57 0.87
CA TYR A 193 12.59 -17.32 -0.10
C TYR A 193 13.25 -17.37 -1.46
N GLN A 194 13.72 -16.24 -1.97
CA GLN A 194 14.43 -16.17 -3.24
C GLN A 194 15.75 -16.95 -3.22
N ALA A 195 16.49 -16.91 -2.12
CA ALA A 195 17.73 -17.70 -1.95
C ALA A 195 17.44 -19.21 -1.96
N LEU A 196 16.33 -19.65 -1.35
CA LEU A 196 15.87 -21.03 -1.43
C LEU A 196 15.58 -21.43 -2.88
N LEU A 197 14.75 -20.64 -3.59
CA LEU A 197 14.41 -20.91 -4.98
C LEU A 197 15.65 -20.97 -5.88
N SER A 198 16.59 -20.03 -5.73
CA SER A 198 17.82 -20.01 -6.54
C SER A 198 18.69 -21.24 -6.32
N LYS A 199 18.70 -21.79 -5.10
CA LYS A 199 19.46 -22.99 -4.78
C LYS A 199 18.83 -24.29 -5.24
N LEU A 200 17.54 -24.27 -5.62
CA LEU A 200 16.89 -25.43 -6.25
C LEU A 200 17.36 -25.65 -7.69
N PHE A 201 17.87 -24.62 -8.34
CA PHE A 201 18.38 -24.71 -9.70
C PHE A 201 19.86 -25.14 -9.69
N ILE A 202 20.07 -26.46 -9.83
CA ILE A 202 21.42 -26.99 -9.97
C ILE A 202 21.84 -26.89 -11.44
N ALA A 203 22.93 -26.20 -11.70
CA ALA A 203 23.47 -26.10 -13.04
C ALA A 203 23.90 -27.48 -13.55
N ASN A 204 23.29 -27.95 -14.63
CA ASN A 204 23.71 -29.17 -15.32
C ASN A 204 25.00 -28.86 -16.12
N PRO A 205 26.12 -29.55 -15.85
CA PRO A 205 27.39 -29.31 -16.56
C PRO A 205 27.26 -29.38 -18.08
N THR A 206 26.43 -30.33 -18.58
CA THR A 206 26.22 -30.48 -20.03
C THR A 206 25.45 -29.27 -20.60
N SER A 207 24.45 -28.75 -19.88
CA SER A 207 23.74 -27.56 -20.31
C SER A 207 24.62 -26.32 -20.30
N VAL A 208 25.50 -26.19 -19.29
CA VAL A 208 26.47 -25.09 -19.20
C VAL A 208 27.47 -25.17 -20.37
N GLN A 209 27.98 -26.36 -20.67
CA GLN A 209 28.89 -26.58 -21.81
C GLN A 209 28.20 -26.22 -23.14
N ASN A 210 26.96 -26.72 -23.37
CA ASN A 210 26.21 -26.41 -24.57
C ASN A 210 25.94 -24.91 -24.73
N LEU A 211 25.63 -24.21 -23.63
CA LEU A 211 25.43 -22.79 -23.65
C LEU A 211 26.71 -22.00 -23.92
N PHE A 212 27.82 -22.45 -23.35
CA PHE A 212 29.14 -21.89 -23.61
C PHE A 212 29.50 -22.06 -25.08
N ASP A 213 29.38 -23.28 -25.62
CA ASP A 213 29.67 -23.58 -27.02
C ASP A 213 28.76 -22.79 -27.97
N ALA A 214 27.46 -22.66 -27.66
CA ALA A 214 26.52 -21.87 -28.44
C ALA A 214 26.87 -20.39 -28.48
N ARG A 215 27.43 -19.82 -27.42
CA ARG A 215 27.82 -18.41 -27.31
C ARG A 215 29.21 -18.12 -27.94
N ASN A 216 30.12 -19.08 -27.91
CA ASN A 216 31.53 -18.87 -28.30
C ASN A 216 31.85 -19.47 -29.67
N ASN A 217 30.96 -20.30 -30.26
CA ASN A 217 31.15 -20.82 -31.60
C ASN A 217 30.65 -19.80 -32.62
N GLU A 218 31.57 -19.14 -33.29
CA GLU A 218 31.28 -18.29 -34.45
C GLU A 218 31.09 -19.18 -35.69
N LYS A 219 30.03 -18.89 -36.45
CA LYS A 219 29.72 -19.54 -37.72
C LYS A 219 29.50 -18.49 -38.79
N GLU A 220 30.15 -18.67 -39.92
CA GLU A 220 29.78 -17.89 -41.11
C GLU A 220 28.46 -18.43 -41.68
N ALA A 221 27.52 -17.52 -41.90
CA ALA A 221 26.26 -17.85 -42.52
C ALA A 221 25.92 -16.86 -43.64
N LEU A 222 25.55 -17.43 -44.77
CA LEU A 222 24.99 -16.65 -45.89
C LEU A 222 23.45 -16.58 -45.68
N LEU A 223 22.94 -15.38 -45.41
CA LEU A 223 21.54 -15.17 -45.22
C LEU A 223 20.91 -14.60 -46.53
N VAL A 224 19.95 -15.34 -47.08
CA VAL A 224 19.10 -14.85 -48.13
C VAL A 224 17.73 -14.58 -47.54
N SER A 225 17.31 -13.31 -47.51
CA SER A 225 16.02 -12.91 -46.96
C SER A 225 15.04 -12.61 -48.10
N LEU A 226 13.90 -13.29 -48.10
CA LEU A 226 12.76 -12.99 -48.94
C LEU A 226 11.65 -12.43 -48.05
N PRO A 227 11.44 -11.09 -48.00
CA PRO A 227 10.40 -10.53 -47.17
C PRO A 227 9.01 -10.89 -47.71
N TYR A 228 8.04 -11.11 -46.83
CA TYR A 228 6.66 -11.38 -47.19
C TYR A 228 6.04 -10.29 -48.10
N THR A 229 6.52 -9.07 -48.00
CA THR A 229 6.11 -7.97 -48.87
C THR A 229 6.49 -8.18 -50.34
N ALA A 230 7.42 -9.10 -50.67
CA ALA A 230 7.77 -9.47 -52.01
C ALA A 230 6.74 -10.41 -52.68
N VAL A 231 5.87 -11.02 -51.87
CA VAL A 231 4.77 -11.87 -52.33
C VAL A 231 3.65 -10.95 -52.81
N LYS A 232 3.40 -10.95 -54.11
CA LYS A 232 2.39 -10.08 -54.76
C LYS A 232 1.01 -10.74 -54.85
N ASP A 233 0.93 -12.03 -54.60
CA ASP A 233 -0.31 -12.79 -54.70
C ASP A 233 -1.15 -12.57 -53.42
N GLU A 234 -2.43 -12.24 -53.64
CA GLU A 234 -3.39 -12.12 -52.56
C GLU A 234 -3.73 -13.52 -52.02
N VAL A 235 -3.16 -13.88 -50.85
CA VAL A 235 -3.43 -15.15 -50.21
C VAL A 235 -4.80 -15.08 -49.57
N LYS A 236 -5.77 -15.81 -50.11
CA LYS A 236 -7.10 -16.04 -49.50
C LYS A 236 -7.04 -17.28 -48.66
N ALA A 237 -7.12 -17.11 -47.34
CA ALA A 237 -7.20 -18.23 -46.44
C ALA A 237 -8.61 -18.81 -46.45
N ASP A 238 -8.72 -20.14 -46.67
CA ASP A 238 -10.00 -20.87 -46.55
C ASP A 238 -10.38 -21.03 -45.08
N GLU A 239 -11.70 -20.89 -44.76
CA GLU A 239 -12.19 -21.06 -43.39
C GLU A 239 -11.82 -22.42 -42.78
N LYS A 240 -11.75 -23.47 -43.60
CA LYS A 240 -11.36 -24.79 -43.16
C LYS A 240 -9.89 -24.86 -42.76
N GLU A 241 -9.01 -24.16 -43.47
CA GLU A 241 -7.58 -24.05 -43.17
C GLU A 241 -7.37 -23.22 -41.91
N LEU A 242 -8.12 -22.10 -41.79
CA LEU A 242 -8.08 -21.23 -40.57
C LEU A 242 -8.51 -22.02 -39.34
N LYS A 243 -9.56 -22.81 -39.44
CA LYS A 243 -10.06 -23.66 -38.34
C LYS A 243 -9.05 -24.76 -37.97
N ALA A 244 -8.47 -25.42 -38.97
CA ALA A 244 -7.44 -26.43 -38.74
C ALA A 244 -6.20 -25.81 -38.04
N LYS A 245 -5.79 -24.63 -38.47
CA LYS A 245 -4.67 -23.92 -37.84
C LYS A 245 -5.00 -23.43 -36.45
N TYR A 246 -6.22 -22.96 -36.22
CA TYR A 246 -6.70 -22.63 -34.88
C TYR A 246 -6.69 -23.84 -33.95
N ASP A 247 -7.20 -24.99 -34.43
CA ASP A 247 -7.24 -26.23 -33.63
C ASP A 247 -5.83 -26.73 -33.29
N GLU A 248 -4.85 -26.51 -34.18
CA GLU A 248 -3.43 -26.79 -33.92
C GLU A 248 -2.85 -25.90 -32.86
N LEU A 249 -3.20 -24.59 -32.87
CA LEU A 249 -2.61 -23.54 -32.02
C LEU A 249 -3.50 -23.18 -30.81
N LYS A 250 -4.63 -23.85 -30.60
CA LYS A 250 -5.64 -23.48 -29.59
C LYS A 250 -5.06 -23.31 -28.18
N ASP A 251 -4.03 -24.08 -27.82
CA ASP A 251 -3.42 -24.00 -26.50
C ASP A 251 -2.63 -22.69 -26.31
N ALA A 252 -2.16 -22.07 -27.41
CA ALA A 252 -1.53 -20.76 -27.38
C ALA A 252 -2.54 -19.60 -27.15
N PHE A 253 -3.83 -19.85 -27.47
CA PHE A 253 -4.93 -18.89 -27.28
C PHE A 253 -5.77 -19.20 -26.04
N ARG A 254 -5.36 -20.19 -25.25
CA ARG A 254 -6.05 -20.55 -24.02
C ARG A 254 -5.87 -19.45 -22.98
N LEU A 255 -6.98 -18.97 -22.46
CA LEU A 255 -7.00 -18.09 -21.32
C LEU A 255 -7.19 -18.93 -20.05
N ASP A 256 -6.22 -18.88 -19.15
CA ASP A 256 -6.27 -19.65 -17.89
C ASP A 256 -7.15 -18.97 -16.84
N GLU A 257 -7.45 -17.69 -17.04
CA GLU A 257 -8.31 -16.90 -16.15
C GLU A 257 -9.68 -16.63 -16.81
N PRO A 258 -10.78 -16.64 -16.03
CA PRO A 258 -12.09 -16.30 -16.56
C PRO A 258 -12.15 -14.83 -16.95
N THR A 259 -12.35 -14.56 -18.24
CA THR A 259 -12.53 -13.22 -18.78
C THR A 259 -14.00 -12.84 -18.90
N ARG A 260 -14.30 -11.56 -18.94
CA ARG A 260 -15.64 -11.01 -19.13
C ARG A 260 -15.59 -9.86 -20.11
N ASP A 261 -16.56 -9.82 -21.02
CA ASP A 261 -16.81 -8.65 -21.84
C ASP A 261 -17.61 -7.64 -21.03
N ILE A 262 -17.04 -6.45 -20.83
CA ILE A 262 -17.65 -5.38 -20.07
C ILE A 262 -17.98 -4.24 -21.04
N LYS A 263 -19.25 -3.81 -21.03
CA LYS A 263 -19.66 -2.55 -21.65
C LYS A 263 -19.82 -1.50 -20.55
N TYR A 264 -19.17 -0.39 -20.69
CA TYR A 264 -19.27 0.72 -19.74
C TYR A 264 -19.53 2.03 -20.45
N ILE A 265 -20.09 2.96 -19.72
CA ILE A 265 -20.29 4.33 -20.16
C ILE A 265 -19.38 5.19 -19.30
N ASP A 266 -18.54 5.95 -19.97
CA ASP A 266 -17.68 6.93 -19.31
C ASP A 266 -18.44 8.25 -19.20
N VAL A 267 -18.61 8.74 -18.00
CA VAL A 267 -19.22 10.04 -17.73
C VAL A 267 -18.15 10.97 -17.19
N ALA A 268 -17.66 11.86 -18.03
CA ALA A 268 -16.68 12.85 -17.61
C ALA A 268 -17.31 13.84 -16.61
N ILE A 269 -16.79 13.84 -15.39
CA ILE A 269 -17.14 14.84 -14.39
C ILE A 269 -16.26 16.06 -14.61
N THR A 270 -16.85 17.13 -15.10
CA THR A 270 -16.16 18.40 -15.30
C THR A 270 -16.62 19.42 -14.27
N ALA A 271 -15.70 20.22 -13.77
CA ALA A 271 -16.01 21.28 -12.83
C ALA A 271 -17.07 22.25 -13.43
N SER A 272 -18.13 22.50 -12.69
CA SER A 272 -19.15 23.46 -13.07
C SER A 272 -18.61 24.91 -13.04
N LYS A 273 -19.37 25.84 -13.61
CA LYS A 273 -19.01 27.27 -13.47
C LYS A 273 -19.01 27.70 -12.00
N ALA A 274 -19.96 27.19 -11.20
CA ALA A 274 -20.05 27.51 -9.78
C ALA A 274 -18.82 27.02 -9.00
N ASP A 275 -18.36 25.79 -9.25
CA ASP A 275 -17.14 25.23 -8.61
C ASP A 275 -15.90 26.06 -8.97
N ARG A 276 -15.79 26.50 -10.23
CA ARG A 276 -14.66 27.35 -10.67
C ARG A 276 -14.72 28.74 -10.03
N ASP A 277 -15.91 29.31 -9.92
CA ASP A 277 -16.09 30.63 -9.30
C ASP A 277 -15.80 30.55 -7.79
N GLU A 278 -16.14 29.44 -7.11
CA GLU A 278 -15.82 29.20 -5.71
C GLU A 278 -14.31 29.12 -5.51
N ILE A 279 -13.59 28.28 -6.27
CA ILE A 279 -12.13 28.16 -6.20
C ILE A 279 -11.45 29.49 -6.54
N ASN A 280 -11.95 30.25 -7.52
CA ASN A 280 -11.41 31.57 -7.81
C ASN A 280 -11.55 32.54 -6.66
N ASN A 281 -12.68 32.51 -5.95
CA ASN A 281 -12.88 33.35 -4.78
C ASN A 281 -11.94 32.97 -3.63
N GLU A 282 -11.74 31.67 -3.37
CA GLU A 282 -10.76 31.20 -2.39
C GLU A 282 -9.34 31.63 -2.76
N LEU A 283 -8.93 31.51 -4.02
CA LEU A 283 -7.62 31.95 -4.50
C LEU A 283 -7.43 33.47 -4.35
N LEU A 284 -8.47 34.26 -4.61
CA LEU A 284 -8.43 35.71 -4.39
C LEU A 284 -8.28 36.08 -2.91
N GLU A 285 -8.93 35.33 -2.04
CA GLU A 285 -8.78 35.51 -0.59
C GLU A 285 -7.35 35.20 -0.13
N VAL A 286 -6.79 34.07 -0.56
CA VAL A 286 -5.39 33.69 -0.29
C VAL A 286 -4.43 34.75 -0.84
N ALA A 287 -4.65 35.23 -2.06
CA ALA A 287 -3.83 36.29 -2.66
C ALA A 287 -3.90 37.61 -1.85
N SER A 288 -5.08 37.94 -1.34
CA SER A 288 -5.27 39.10 -0.44
C SER A 288 -4.50 38.93 0.87
N GLN A 289 -4.55 37.75 1.48
CA GLN A 289 -3.78 37.46 2.70
C GLN A 289 -2.26 37.54 2.47
N MET A 290 -1.77 37.13 1.30
CA MET A 290 -0.36 37.23 0.91
C MET A 290 0.11 38.66 0.65
N GLN A 291 -0.79 39.62 0.40
CA GLN A 291 -0.44 41.04 0.19
C GLN A 291 -0.37 41.82 1.47
N ALA A 292 -0.74 41.26 2.62
CA ALA A 292 -0.60 41.92 3.90
C ALA A 292 0.89 42.21 4.26
N GLU A 293 1.15 43.31 4.92
CA GLU A 293 2.53 43.80 5.19
C GLU A 293 3.32 42.88 6.14
N ASP A 294 2.58 42.06 6.94
CA ASP A 294 3.11 41.11 7.93
C ASP A 294 2.69 39.65 7.60
N ALA A 295 2.51 39.31 6.32
CA ALA A 295 2.03 38.01 5.89
C ALA A 295 3.00 36.87 6.24
N ASP A 296 2.52 35.88 7.00
CA ASP A 296 3.21 34.61 7.20
C ASP A 296 2.92 33.66 6.02
N TYR A 297 3.74 33.77 4.99
CA TYR A 297 3.58 33.01 3.75
C TYR A 297 3.59 31.51 3.97
N ALA A 298 4.39 30.99 4.90
CA ALA A 298 4.46 29.55 5.17
C ALA A 298 3.12 29.02 5.72
N ASN A 299 2.53 29.75 6.67
CA ASN A 299 1.26 29.40 7.28
C ASN A 299 0.08 29.57 6.31
N ILE A 300 0.09 30.64 5.50
CA ILE A 300 -0.95 30.88 4.50
C ILE A 300 -0.96 29.75 3.47
N ILE A 301 0.19 29.37 2.92
CA ILE A 301 0.31 28.31 1.92
C ILE A 301 -0.07 26.95 2.51
N ARG A 302 0.33 26.65 3.72
CA ARG A 302 -0.06 25.43 4.42
C ARG A 302 -1.59 25.32 4.59
N LYS A 303 -2.23 26.42 4.96
CA LYS A 303 -3.70 26.46 5.18
C LYS A 303 -4.50 26.45 3.88
N SER A 304 -3.92 26.93 2.76
CA SER A 304 -4.62 26.97 1.46
C SER A 304 -4.68 25.61 0.76
N GLY A 305 -4.16 24.53 1.36
CA GLY A 305 -4.14 23.21 0.72
C GLY A 305 -3.18 23.10 -0.47
N SER A 306 -2.20 24.03 -0.60
CA SER A 306 -1.24 23.99 -1.70
C SER A 306 -0.38 22.72 -1.66
N THR A 307 -0.19 22.10 -2.82
CA THR A 307 0.74 20.96 -3.00
C THR A 307 2.21 21.39 -2.99
N ILE A 308 2.47 22.68 -3.05
CA ILE A 308 3.83 23.26 -3.08
C ILE A 308 4.09 23.93 -1.74
N SER A 309 5.14 23.50 -1.05
CA SER A 309 5.58 24.12 0.21
C SER A 309 6.29 25.43 -0.06
N TYR A 310 6.10 26.42 0.84
CA TYR A 310 6.82 27.68 0.79
C TYR A 310 8.33 27.47 1.02
N LYS A 311 9.14 28.05 0.12
CA LYS A 311 10.60 28.11 0.26
C LYS A 311 11.01 29.57 0.20
N ALA A 312 11.59 30.08 1.29
CA ALA A 312 12.08 31.47 1.40
C ALA A 312 13.37 31.73 0.55
N LEU A 313 13.51 31.03 -0.58
CA LEU A 313 14.64 31.21 -1.48
C LEU A 313 14.21 32.03 -2.70
N PRO A 314 14.99 33.07 -3.10
CA PRO A 314 14.68 33.80 -4.31
C PRO A 314 14.81 32.88 -5.54
N VAL A 315 13.77 32.80 -6.34
CA VAL A 315 13.74 32.04 -7.56
C VAL A 315 13.65 32.96 -8.77
N ARG A 316 14.28 32.60 -9.88
CA ARG A 316 14.13 33.35 -11.13
C ARG A 316 12.75 33.04 -11.75
N ARG A 317 12.17 34.05 -12.44
CA ARG A 317 10.87 33.91 -13.10
C ARG A 317 10.79 32.67 -14.04
N ALA A 318 11.91 32.32 -14.69
CA ALA A 318 11.99 31.14 -15.57
C ALA A 318 11.94 29.79 -14.82
N ALA A 319 12.04 29.80 -13.49
CA ALA A 319 11.96 28.59 -12.65
C ALA A 319 10.59 28.42 -11.98
N LEU A 320 9.64 29.32 -12.28
CA LEU A 320 8.27 29.17 -11.83
C LEU A 320 7.52 28.20 -12.76
N PRO A 321 6.70 27.29 -12.23
CA PRO A 321 5.82 26.48 -13.05
C PRO A 321 4.87 27.39 -13.81
N GLY A 322 4.77 27.15 -15.11
CA GLY A 322 3.92 27.93 -16.05
C GLY A 322 2.45 27.56 -15.96
#